data_973851f6750f07b40b0a8e7f81128646
#
_entry.id   973851f6750f07b40b0a8e7f81128646
#
_cell.length_a   1.000
_cell.length_b   1.000
_cell.length_c   1.000
_cell.angle_alpha   90.00
_cell.angle_beta   90.00
_cell.angle_gamma   90.00
#
_symmetry.space_group_name_H-M   'P 1'
#
loop_
_entity.id
_entity.type
_entity.pdbx_description
1 polymer ?
#
loop_
_entity_poly.entity_id
_entity_poly.type
_entity_poly.pdbx_seq_one_letter_code
_entity_poly.pdbx_strand_id
1 'polypeptide(L)'
;NNILLNNERLTRLSDIDQSPMNEGSEDATQDIEIYECYVKTDYDGDGIAELRKVIVAGESGYEILENMPCDSIPFCSLTPIPMPHRFYGRSVAELVEDVQLVKSTVMRQLLDNMYLTNNNRVAIMDGMVNLDDLLTSRPGGVVRTKQPPSQVMLPMQSQTISQQAFPLLEYLDTVRETRTGITRYNQGLDADSLNKTATGVNAIMTQSQMRMELIARVFAETGIKDLFRRIFELTCKYQDKERIVELNNQFVPVKPTEWRNRFNISITVGLGSGSKEQQIMMLNNILERQLQA
;
A
#
# COMPACT_ATOMS: atom_id res chain seq x y z
N ASN A 1 -25.03 17.62 14.40
CA ASN A 1 -24.51 16.50 13.61
C ASN A 1 -23.10 16.20 14.11
N ASN A 2 -23.00 15.25 15.06
CA ASN A 2 -21.70 14.72 15.49
C ASN A 2 -21.10 13.99 14.29
N ILE A 3 -20.16 14.62 13.61
CA ILE A 3 -19.27 13.95 12.67
C ILE A 3 -18.41 13.04 13.54
N LEU A 4 -18.71 11.74 13.50
CA LEU A 4 -17.86 10.73 14.13
C LEU A 4 -16.50 10.83 13.44
N LEU A 5 -15.53 11.41 14.15
CA LEU A 5 -14.14 11.43 13.73
C LEU A 5 -13.68 9.99 13.57
N ASN A 6 -13.13 9.65 12.40
CA ASN A 6 -12.59 8.32 12.16
C ASN A 6 -11.45 8.06 13.15
N ASN A 7 -11.44 6.89 13.80
CA ASN A 7 -10.40 6.52 14.78
C ASN A 7 -8.98 6.63 14.19
N GLU A 8 -8.81 6.36 12.89
CA GLU A 8 -7.53 6.55 12.20
C GLU A 8 -7.06 8.01 12.19
N ARG A 9 -7.98 8.95 12.12
CA ARG A 9 -7.66 10.39 12.15
C ARG A 9 -7.23 10.81 13.56
N LEU A 10 -7.91 10.32 14.58
CA LEU A 10 -7.52 10.56 15.98
C LEU A 10 -6.13 9.99 16.29
N THR A 11 -5.81 8.80 15.77
CA THR A 11 -4.48 8.20 15.93
C THR A 11 -3.39 9.03 15.25
N ARG A 12 -3.64 9.53 14.03
CA ARG A 12 -2.68 10.41 13.33
C ARG A 12 -2.48 11.75 14.06
N LEU A 13 -3.54 12.31 14.61
CA LEU A 13 -3.45 13.55 15.40
C LEU A 13 -2.64 13.32 16.68
N SER A 14 -2.86 12.19 17.38
CA SER A 14 -2.08 11.85 18.58
C SER A 14 -0.58 11.61 18.29
N ASP A 15 -0.25 11.10 17.09
CA ASP A 15 1.13 10.91 16.67
C ASP A 15 1.84 12.25 16.35
N ILE A 16 1.09 13.25 15.86
CA ILE A 16 1.59 14.60 15.62
C ILE A 16 1.84 15.33 16.94
N ASP A 17 0.95 15.19 17.92
CA ASP A 17 1.08 15.79 19.25
C ASP A 17 2.27 15.23 20.05
N GLN A 18 2.72 14.00 19.74
CA GLN A 18 3.92 13.39 20.36
C GLN A 18 5.23 13.75 19.64
N SER A 19 5.19 14.61 18.64
CA SER A 19 6.37 15.06 17.93
C SER A 19 7.27 15.89 18.86
N PRO A 20 8.57 15.56 19.00
CA PRO A 20 9.48 16.27 19.94
C PRO A 20 9.72 17.74 19.57
N MET A 21 9.14 18.25 18.50
CA MET A 21 9.16 19.67 18.15
C MET A 21 8.24 20.54 19.01
N ASN A 22 7.29 19.94 19.76
CA ASN A 22 6.32 20.69 20.57
C ASN A 22 6.79 20.95 22.01
N GLU A 23 7.89 20.33 22.46
CA GLU A 23 8.43 20.58 23.80
C GLU A 23 9.36 21.81 23.80
N GLY A 24 8.80 22.97 24.09
CA GLY A 24 9.57 24.19 24.44
C GLY A 24 9.63 25.27 23.37
N SER A 25 8.73 25.29 22.40
CA SER A 25 8.64 26.43 21.47
C SER A 25 7.93 27.62 22.12
N GLU A 26 8.47 28.82 21.87
CA GLU A 26 7.77 30.06 22.16
C GLU A 26 6.40 30.08 21.46
N ASP A 27 5.38 30.74 22.03
CA ASP A 27 4.02 30.84 21.49
C ASP A 27 3.97 31.21 19.99
N ALA A 28 5.01 31.87 19.48
CA ALA A 28 5.13 32.27 18.08
C ALA A 28 5.51 31.13 17.11
N THR A 29 5.96 29.97 17.60
CA THR A 29 6.39 28.81 16.79
C THR A 29 5.53 27.59 17.02
N GLN A 30 4.39 27.75 17.69
CA GLN A 30 3.46 26.66 17.95
C GLN A 30 2.74 26.23 16.66
N ASP A 31 2.67 24.94 16.43
CA ASP A 31 1.91 24.38 15.32
C ASP A 31 0.40 24.55 15.56
N ILE A 32 -0.28 25.15 14.61
CA ILE A 32 -1.74 25.38 14.65
C ILE A 32 -2.40 24.48 13.61
N GLU A 33 -3.43 23.73 14.02
CA GLU A 33 -4.23 22.98 13.08
C GLU A 33 -5.11 23.88 12.22
N ILE A 34 -5.01 23.71 10.91
CA ILE A 34 -5.79 24.42 9.90
C ILE A 34 -6.63 23.40 9.11
N TYR A 35 -7.92 23.67 9.00
CA TYR A 35 -8.85 22.87 8.24
C TYR A 35 -9.31 23.64 7.00
N GLU A 36 -8.99 23.11 5.81
CA GLU A 36 -9.50 23.60 4.53
C GLU A 36 -10.75 22.81 4.17
N CYS A 37 -11.91 23.45 4.22
CA CYS A 37 -13.20 22.83 4.03
C CYS A 37 -13.85 23.29 2.72
N TYR A 38 -14.41 22.36 1.98
CA TYR A 38 -15.25 22.63 0.80
C TYR A 38 -16.69 22.25 1.12
N VAL A 39 -17.53 23.23 1.35
CA VAL A 39 -18.90 23.04 1.85
C VAL A 39 -19.89 23.65 0.90
N LYS A 40 -20.97 22.92 0.62
CA LYS A 40 -22.15 23.47 -0.05
C LYS A 40 -23.09 24.04 1.01
N THR A 41 -23.27 25.34 0.99
CA THR A 41 -24.16 26.05 1.90
C THR A 41 -24.83 27.20 1.17
N ASP A 42 -26.07 27.50 1.53
CA ASP A 42 -26.77 28.73 1.15
C ASP A 42 -26.18 29.86 2.02
N TYR A 43 -25.31 30.66 1.44
CA TYR A 43 -24.59 31.72 2.15
C TYR A 43 -25.32 33.05 2.12
N ASP A 44 -26.02 33.35 1.04
CA ASP A 44 -26.72 34.60 0.86
C ASP A 44 -28.25 34.51 1.20
N GLY A 45 -28.75 33.30 1.48
CA GLY A 45 -30.13 33.07 1.91
C GLY A 45 -31.15 33.07 0.74
N ASP A 46 -30.66 32.81 -0.49
CA ASP A 46 -31.52 32.77 -1.70
C ASP A 46 -32.19 31.38 -1.91
N GLY A 47 -31.88 30.41 -1.09
CA GLY A 47 -32.35 29.02 -1.17
C GLY A 47 -31.54 28.12 -2.09
N ILE A 48 -30.46 28.60 -2.71
CA ILE A 48 -29.56 27.87 -3.58
C ILE A 48 -28.24 27.65 -2.85
N ALA A 49 -27.79 26.37 -2.73
CA ALA A 49 -26.55 26.06 -2.05
C ALA A 49 -25.34 26.28 -2.96
N GLU A 50 -24.44 27.15 -2.58
CA GLU A 50 -23.19 27.47 -3.25
C GLU A 50 -22.05 26.65 -2.69
N LEU A 51 -21.07 26.31 -3.54
CA LEU A 51 -19.83 25.69 -3.10
C LEU A 51 -18.87 26.78 -2.60
N ARG A 52 -18.47 26.69 -1.33
CA ARG A 52 -17.54 27.62 -0.69
C ARG A 52 -16.32 26.91 -0.16
N LYS A 53 -15.17 27.56 -0.34
CA LYS A 53 -13.91 27.19 0.32
C LYS A 53 -13.85 27.97 1.63
N VAL A 54 -13.80 27.27 2.75
CA VAL A 54 -13.69 27.86 4.09
C VAL A 54 -12.45 27.32 4.78
N ILE A 55 -11.55 28.20 5.21
CA ILE A 55 -10.39 27.84 6.00
C ILE A 55 -10.68 28.24 7.44
N VAL A 56 -10.59 27.26 8.33
CA VAL A 56 -10.76 27.44 9.77
C VAL A 56 -9.53 27.00 10.54
N ALA A 57 -9.18 27.69 11.60
CA ALA A 57 -8.07 27.36 12.49
C ALA A 57 -8.54 27.26 13.94
N GLY A 58 -7.79 26.48 14.76
CA GLY A 58 -7.96 26.38 16.19
C GLY A 58 -8.64 25.09 16.66
N GLU A 59 -8.35 24.69 17.90
CA GLU A 59 -8.82 23.42 18.49
C GLU A 59 -10.25 23.51 19.07
N SER A 60 -10.67 24.64 19.61
CA SER A 60 -11.91 24.73 20.41
C SER A 60 -12.84 25.89 20.12
N GLY A 61 -12.60 26.62 19.08
CA GLY A 61 -13.45 27.75 18.70
C GLY A 61 -13.03 28.21 17.33
N TYR A 62 -13.22 27.33 16.36
CA TYR A 62 -12.75 27.50 14.99
C TYR A 62 -12.95 28.92 14.49
N GLU A 63 -11.84 29.64 14.32
CA GLU A 63 -11.82 30.95 13.71
C GLU A 63 -11.79 30.78 12.18
N ILE A 64 -12.68 31.49 11.51
CA ILE A 64 -12.73 31.49 10.05
C ILE A 64 -11.68 32.45 9.54
N LEU A 65 -10.60 31.89 8.96
CA LEU A 65 -9.53 32.69 8.35
C LEU A 65 -9.90 33.17 6.95
N GLU A 66 -10.59 32.34 6.18
CA GLU A 66 -10.93 32.63 4.80
C GLU A 66 -12.29 32.02 4.44
N ASN A 67 -13.10 32.73 3.67
CA ASN A 67 -14.35 32.22 3.13
C ASN A 67 -14.56 32.79 1.73
N MET A 68 -14.34 31.93 0.71
CA MET A 68 -14.43 32.31 -0.71
C MET A 68 -15.38 31.40 -1.48
N PRO A 69 -16.08 31.92 -2.50
CA PRO A 69 -16.81 31.09 -3.44
C PRO A 69 -15.83 30.23 -4.23
N CYS A 70 -16.19 28.98 -4.49
CA CYS A 70 -15.37 28.03 -5.22
C CYS A 70 -16.19 27.31 -6.28
N ASP A 71 -15.67 27.20 -7.49
CA ASP A 71 -16.39 26.54 -8.59
C ASP A 71 -16.34 25.01 -8.50
N SER A 72 -15.23 24.49 -7.98
CA SER A 72 -15.02 23.04 -7.90
C SER A 72 -14.02 22.67 -6.80
N ILE A 73 -14.15 21.45 -6.28
CA ILE A 73 -13.21 20.90 -5.30
C ILE A 73 -11.91 20.51 -6.02
N PRO A 74 -10.73 21.05 -5.63
CA PRO A 74 -9.47 20.85 -6.36
C PRO A 74 -8.77 19.51 -6.05
N PHE A 75 -9.41 18.63 -5.30
CA PHE A 75 -8.84 17.34 -4.89
C PHE A 75 -9.46 16.19 -5.68
N CYS A 76 -8.60 15.24 -6.08
CA CYS A 76 -9.01 14.00 -6.70
C CYS A 76 -8.53 12.84 -5.82
N SER A 77 -9.42 11.90 -5.51
CA SER A 77 -9.07 10.74 -4.68
C SER A 77 -8.75 9.53 -5.56
N LEU A 78 -7.61 8.91 -5.29
CA LEU A 78 -7.15 7.69 -5.95
C LEU A 78 -7.18 6.55 -4.92
N THR A 79 -8.00 5.54 -5.17
CA THR A 79 -8.16 4.42 -4.25
C THR A 79 -7.98 3.11 -4.99
N PRO A 80 -6.96 2.28 -4.64
CA PRO A 80 -6.71 1.01 -5.34
C PRO A 80 -7.77 -0.03 -5.04
N ILE A 81 -8.23 -0.10 -3.80
CA ILE A 81 -9.24 -1.06 -3.33
C ILE A 81 -10.31 -0.28 -2.59
N PRO A 82 -11.45 0.04 -3.25
CA PRO A 82 -12.51 0.79 -2.61
C PRO A 82 -13.18 -0.02 -1.50
N MET A 83 -13.47 0.66 -0.40
CA MET A 83 -14.25 0.10 0.71
C MET A 83 -15.65 0.69 0.71
N PRO A 84 -16.71 -0.15 0.82
CA PRO A 84 -18.07 0.34 0.93
C PRO A 84 -18.23 1.31 2.12
N HIS A 85 -18.94 2.40 1.90
CA HIS A 85 -19.26 3.41 2.91
C HIS A 85 -18.06 4.13 3.57
N ARG A 86 -16.86 4.06 2.95
CA ARG A 86 -15.67 4.80 3.39
C ARG A 86 -15.11 5.61 2.24
N PHE A 87 -14.62 6.81 2.55
CA PHE A 87 -13.95 7.66 1.56
C PHE A 87 -12.56 7.10 1.19
N TYR A 88 -11.81 6.67 2.21
CA TYR A 88 -10.53 6.01 1.99
C TYR A 88 -10.74 4.50 1.82
N GLY A 89 -10.16 3.95 0.77
CA GLY A 89 -10.07 2.51 0.57
C GLY A 89 -8.83 1.91 1.25
N ARG A 90 -8.52 0.68 0.88
CA ARG A 90 -7.32 -0.02 1.35
C ARG A 90 -6.19 0.03 0.33
N SER A 91 -4.97 0.10 0.84
CA SER A 91 -3.77 -0.12 0.05
C SER A 91 -3.47 -1.61 -0.12
N VAL A 92 -2.63 -1.97 -1.10
CA VAL A 92 -2.13 -3.35 -1.24
C VAL A 92 -1.27 -3.74 -0.04
N ALA A 93 -0.58 -2.78 0.59
CA ALA A 93 0.23 -3.00 1.78
C ALA A 93 -0.63 -3.45 2.98
N GLU A 94 -1.77 -2.81 3.22
CA GLU A 94 -2.71 -3.17 4.29
C GLU A 94 -3.30 -4.57 4.15
N LEU A 95 -3.34 -5.13 2.93
CA LEU A 95 -3.79 -6.51 2.72
C LEU A 95 -2.82 -7.56 3.30
N VAL A 96 -1.56 -7.19 3.48
CA VAL A 96 -0.50 -8.13 3.89
C VAL A 96 0.21 -7.72 5.17
N GLU A 97 -0.16 -6.62 5.78
CA GLU A 97 0.45 -6.10 7.01
C GLU A 97 0.41 -7.13 8.14
N ASP A 98 -0.75 -7.71 8.40
CA ASP A 98 -0.94 -8.76 9.41
C ASP A 98 -0.05 -9.98 9.13
N VAL A 99 0.04 -10.43 7.89
CA VAL A 99 0.90 -11.54 7.46
C VAL A 99 2.37 -11.21 7.70
N GLN A 100 2.78 -9.97 7.39
CA GLN A 100 4.15 -9.50 7.59
C GLN A 100 4.53 -9.45 9.07
N LEU A 101 3.63 -8.97 9.94
CA LEU A 101 3.84 -8.95 11.38
C LEU A 101 4.01 -10.36 11.95
N VAL A 102 3.12 -11.30 11.59
CA VAL A 102 3.21 -12.70 12.01
C VAL A 102 4.51 -13.32 11.51
N LYS A 103 4.87 -13.13 10.23
CA LYS A 103 6.09 -13.67 9.64
C LYS A 103 7.34 -13.15 10.34
N SER A 104 7.39 -11.86 10.66
CA SER A 104 8.49 -11.24 11.40
C SER A 104 8.62 -11.80 12.81
N THR A 105 7.50 -12.04 13.49
CA THR A 105 7.46 -12.62 14.84
C THR A 105 7.96 -14.05 14.82
N VAL A 106 7.48 -14.88 13.89
CA VAL A 106 7.92 -16.28 13.74
C VAL A 106 9.41 -16.35 13.43
N MET A 107 9.92 -15.46 12.55
CA MET A 107 11.34 -15.42 12.22
C MET A 107 12.18 -15.05 13.44
N ARG A 108 11.77 -14.07 14.24
CA ARG A 108 12.46 -13.72 15.50
C ARG A 108 12.49 -14.89 16.47
N GLN A 109 11.33 -15.54 16.69
CA GLN A 109 11.26 -16.72 17.56
C GLN A 109 12.14 -17.88 17.08
N LEU A 110 12.24 -18.08 15.75
CA LEU A 110 13.11 -19.08 15.16
C LEU A 110 14.58 -18.76 15.46
N LEU A 111 15.00 -17.51 15.26
CA LEU A 111 16.36 -17.07 15.58
C LEU A 111 16.67 -17.21 17.07
N ASP A 112 15.76 -16.79 17.95
CA ASP A 112 15.91 -16.94 19.40
C ASP A 112 16.02 -18.41 19.81
N ASN A 113 15.21 -19.28 19.19
CA ASN A 113 15.28 -20.73 19.43
C ASN A 113 16.61 -21.30 18.95
N MET A 114 17.15 -20.85 17.81
CA MET A 114 18.47 -21.26 17.34
C MET A 114 19.59 -20.85 18.32
N TYR A 115 19.52 -19.62 18.86
CA TYR A 115 20.44 -19.16 19.89
C TYR A 115 20.35 -20.01 21.15
N LEU A 116 19.15 -20.30 21.64
CA LEU A 116 18.96 -21.15 22.84
C LEU A 116 19.38 -22.60 22.60
N THR A 117 19.21 -23.10 21.39
CA THR A 117 19.61 -24.48 21.04
C THR A 117 21.10 -24.59 20.90
N ASN A 118 21.78 -23.59 20.34
CA ASN A 118 23.22 -23.57 20.19
C ASN A 118 23.96 -23.28 21.51
N ASN A 119 23.32 -22.48 22.40
CA ASN A 119 23.86 -22.13 23.71
C ASN A 119 22.91 -22.66 24.80
N ASN A 120 22.89 -23.98 24.95
CA ASN A 120 22.03 -24.64 25.94
C ASN A 120 22.40 -24.18 27.35
N ARG A 121 21.38 -23.79 28.12
CA ARG A 121 21.55 -23.56 29.55
C ARG A 121 21.81 -24.89 30.24
N VAL A 122 22.71 -24.87 31.20
CA VAL A 122 23.04 -26.03 32.01
C VAL A 122 22.77 -25.71 33.46
N ALA A 123 21.93 -26.50 34.12
CA ALA A 123 21.77 -26.44 35.57
C ALA A 123 22.93 -27.22 36.19
N ILE A 124 23.67 -26.60 37.11
CA ILE A 124 24.81 -27.21 37.78
C ILE A 124 24.63 -27.21 39.29
N MET A 125 25.21 -28.19 39.96
CA MET A 125 25.30 -28.19 41.42
C MET A 125 26.46 -27.30 41.85
N ASP A 126 26.17 -26.31 42.69
CA ASP A 126 27.13 -25.30 43.11
C ASP A 126 28.37 -25.91 43.77
N GLY A 127 29.58 -25.41 43.42
CA GLY A 127 30.84 -25.86 43.93
C GLY A 127 31.36 -27.22 43.45
N MET A 128 30.57 -27.95 42.61
CA MET A 128 30.94 -29.26 42.07
C MET A 128 31.45 -29.24 40.65
N VAL A 129 31.28 -28.15 39.94
CA VAL A 129 31.69 -27.94 38.53
C VAL A 129 32.60 -26.72 38.46
N ASN A 130 33.63 -26.78 37.62
CA ASN A 130 34.46 -25.62 37.35
C ASN A 130 33.75 -24.69 36.38
N LEU A 131 33.30 -23.48 36.87
CA LEU A 131 32.55 -22.49 36.11
C LEU A 131 33.36 -21.91 34.96
N ASP A 132 34.68 -21.69 35.14
CA ASP A 132 35.53 -21.09 34.11
C ASP A 132 35.66 -22.04 32.89
N ASP A 133 35.76 -23.35 33.15
CA ASP A 133 35.78 -24.35 32.07
C ASP A 133 34.41 -24.42 31.34
N LEU A 134 33.31 -24.29 32.09
CA LEU A 134 31.96 -24.36 31.53
C LEU A 134 31.62 -23.11 30.72
N LEU A 135 32.00 -21.92 31.17
CA LEU A 135 31.74 -20.66 30.50
C LEU A 135 32.64 -20.46 29.26
N THR A 136 33.80 -21.12 29.22
CA THR A 136 34.72 -21.05 28.08
C THR A 136 34.29 -22.03 27.00
N SER A 137 33.39 -21.63 26.11
CA SER A 137 32.94 -22.45 24.98
C SER A 137 34.00 -22.49 23.88
N ARG A 138 34.74 -23.59 23.75
CA ARG A 138 35.70 -23.84 22.66
C ARG A 138 35.59 -25.29 22.16
N PRO A 139 35.79 -25.53 20.87
CA PRO A 139 35.82 -26.89 20.33
C PRO A 139 36.85 -27.77 21.05
N GLY A 140 36.41 -28.93 21.50
CA GLY A 140 37.30 -29.86 22.24
C GLY A 140 37.62 -29.45 23.68
N GLY A 141 36.90 -28.44 24.25
CA GLY A 141 37.07 -28.03 25.64
C GLY A 141 36.69 -29.16 26.61
N VAL A 142 37.39 -29.23 27.75
CA VAL A 142 37.11 -30.19 28.82
C VAL A 142 36.60 -29.45 30.03
N VAL A 143 35.42 -29.85 30.56
CA VAL A 143 34.84 -29.32 31.79
C VAL A 143 35.17 -30.24 32.93
N ARG A 144 35.86 -29.73 33.98
CA ARG A 144 36.25 -30.49 35.16
C ARG A 144 35.13 -30.51 36.18
N THR A 145 34.78 -31.72 36.62
CA THR A 145 33.73 -31.96 37.63
C THR A 145 34.29 -32.79 38.79
N LYS A 146 33.83 -32.55 40.02
CA LYS A 146 34.22 -33.31 41.21
C LYS A 146 33.49 -34.64 41.38
N GLN A 147 32.32 -34.75 40.71
CA GLN A 147 31.47 -35.95 40.73
C GLN A 147 31.07 -36.30 39.28
N PRO A 148 30.47 -37.46 39.02
CA PRO A 148 30.04 -37.85 37.70
C PRO A 148 29.15 -36.77 37.05
N PRO A 149 29.41 -36.38 35.81
CA PRO A 149 28.69 -35.26 35.13
C PRO A 149 27.19 -35.42 35.14
N SER A 150 26.68 -36.64 35.04
CA SER A 150 25.24 -36.98 35.05
C SER A 150 24.51 -36.61 36.36
N GLN A 151 25.25 -36.45 37.47
CA GLN A 151 24.67 -36.10 38.77
C GLN A 151 24.80 -34.62 39.08
N VAL A 152 25.77 -33.93 38.53
CA VAL A 152 26.10 -32.54 38.87
C VAL A 152 25.75 -31.53 37.76
N MET A 153 25.45 -32.02 36.56
CA MET A 153 25.13 -31.20 35.40
C MET A 153 23.87 -31.72 34.72
N LEU A 154 22.86 -30.86 34.58
CA LEU A 154 21.65 -31.16 33.84
C LEU A 154 21.53 -30.17 32.67
N PRO A 155 21.75 -30.60 31.42
CA PRO A 155 21.50 -29.71 30.28
C PRO A 155 20.01 -29.45 30.14
N MET A 156 19.62 -28.17 30.11
CA MET A 156 18.25 -27.75 29.84
C MET A 156 18.02 -27.77 28.33
N GLN A 157 17.46 -28.86 27.82
CA GLN A 157 17.23 -29.01 26.38
C GLN A 157 16.12 -28.06 25.91
N SER A 158 16.46 -27.17 24.99
CA SER A 158 15.48 -26.40 24.23
C SER A 158 15.06 -27.23 23.02
N GLN A 159 13.74 -27.40 22.85
CA GLN A 159 13.21 -28.09 21.66
C GLN A 159 13.42 -27.24 20.43
N THR A 160 13.87 -27.85 19.33
CA THR A 160 14.05 -27.19 18.07
C THR A 160 12.70 -27.03 17.37
N ILE A 161 12.27 -25.78 17.12
CA ILE A 161 11.03 -25.48 16.43
C ILE A 161 11.19 -25.29 14.91
N SER A 162 12.41 -25.39 14.39
CA SER A 162 12.73 -25.10 12.98
C SER A 162 11.92 -25.95 12.00
N GLN A 163 11.72 -27.24 12.30
CA GLN A 163 10.95 -28.14 11.43
C GLN A 163 9.50 -27.73 11.24
N GLN A 164 8.91 -27.06 12.23
CA GLN A 164 7.53 -26.59 12.20
C GLN A 164 7.43 -25.16 11.67
N ALA A 165 8.45 -24.33 11.88
CA ALA A 165 8.45 -22.93 11.49
C ALA A 165 8.59 -22.72 9.97
N PHE A 166 9.38 -23.55 9.27
CA PHE A 166 9.57 -23.38 7.82
C PHE A 166 8.28 -23.61 7.00
N PRO A 167 7.50 -24.69 7.23
CA PRO A 167 6.21 -24.86 6.54
C PRO A 167 5.24 -23.73 6.82
N LEU A 168 5.26 -23.17 8.05
CA LEU A 168 4.43 -22.02 8.41
C LEU A 168 4.85 -20.77 7.62
N LEU A 169 6.15 -20.51 7.48
CA LEU A 169 6.65 -19.38 6.69
C LEU A 169 6.26 -19.51 5.20
N GLU A 170 6.36 -20.71 4.63
CA GLU A 170 5.90 -20.97 3.26
C GLU A 170 4.38 -20.78 3.10
N TYR A 171 3.59 -21.23 4.08
CA TYR A 171 2.16 -21.00 4.08
C TYR A 171 1.82 -19.50 4.12
N LEU A 172 2.52 -18.72 4.95
CA LEU A 172 2.35 -17.27 5.01
C LEU A 172 2.73 -16.58 3.68
N ASP A 173 3.76 -17.08 2.98
CA ASP A 173 4.10 -16.58 1.65
C ASP A 173 2.98 -16.89 0.64
N THR A 174 2.39 -18.08 0.68
CA THR A 174 1.25 -18.45 -0.15
C THR A 174 0.03 -17.56 0.15
N VAL A 175 -0.24 -17.27 1.42
CA VAL A 175 -1.32 -16.34 1.80
C VAL A 175 -1.07 -14.94 1.26
N ARG A 176 0.17 -14.43 1.35
CA ARG A 176 0.57 -13.14 0.79
C ARG A 176 0.32 -13.10 -0.73
N GLU A 177 0.78 -14.12 -1.45
CA GLU A 177 0.59 -14.23 -2.91
C GLU A 177 -0.90 -14.28 -3.29
N THR A 178 -1.70 -15.03 -2.54
CA THR A 178 -3.15 -15.15 -2.77
C THR A 178 -3.87 -13.82 -2.52
N ARG A 179 -3.49 -13.09 -1.47
CA ARG A 179 -4.11 -11.80 -1.14
C ARG A 179 -3.75 -10.69 -2.11
N THR A 180 -2.50 -10.61 -2.53
CA THR A 180 -2.01 -9.57 -3.45
C THR A 180 -2.24 -9.89 -4.92
N GLY A 181 -2.24 -11.16 -5.29
CA GLY A 181 -2.18 -11.62 -6.67
C GLY A 181 -0.80 -11.53 -7.31
N ILE A 182 0.22 -11.12 -6.55
CA ILE A 182 1.61 -11.05 -7.01
C ILE A 182 2.31 -12.35 -6.62
N THR A 183 2.54 -13.21 -7.59
CA THR A 183 3.17 -14.52 -7.40
C THR A 183 4.66 -14.47 -7.72
N ARG A 184 5.41 -15.49 -7.29
CA ARG A 184 6.83 -15.69 -7.65
C ARG A 184 7.07 -15.72 -9.15
N TYR A 185 6.10 -16.23 -9.90
CA TYR A 185 6.15 -16.28 -11.38
C TYR A 185 6.25 -14.90 -12.00
N ASN A 186 5.54 -13.91 -11.46
CA ASN A 186 5.59 -12.52 -11.94
C ASN A 186 6.92 -11.85 -11.68
N GLN A 187 7.68 -12.36 -10.69
CA GLN A 187 8.99 -11.82 -10.31
C GLN A 187 10.14 -12.51 -11.04
N GLY A 188 9.86 -13.54 -11.86
CA GLY A 188 10.87 -14.30 -12.58
C GLY A 188 11.78 -15.15 -11.68
N LEU A 189 11.38 -15.38 -10.42
CA LEU A 189 12.22 -16.03 -9.39
C LEU A 189 11.96 -17.54 -9.25
N ASP A 190 11.07 -18.12 -10.03
CA ASP A 190 10.71 -19.54 -9.87
C ASP A 190 11.46 -20.42 -10.87
N ALA A 191 12.46 -21.16 -10.37
CA ALA A 191 13.20 -22.15 -11.13
C ALA A 191 12.32 -23.37 -11.52
N ASP A 192 11.23 -23.61 -10.81
CA ASP A 192 10.29 -24.74 -11.06
C ASP A 192 9.38 -24.47 -12.28
N SER A 193 9.38 -23.25 -12.78
CA SER A 193 8.68 -22.88 -14.02
C SER A 193 9.26 -23.60 -15.25
N LEU A 194 10.51 -24.03 -15.20
CA LEU A 194 11.17 -24.76 -16.28
C LEU A 194 10.55 -26.14 -16.55
N ASN A 195 9.87 -26.72 -15.57
CA ASN A 195 9.19 -28.03 -15.68
C ASN A 195 7.71 -27.91 -16.08
N LYS A 196 7.17 -26.71 -16.24
CA LYS A 196 5.78 -26.44 -16.63
C LYS A 196 5.69 -26.10 -18.12
N THR A 197 4.57 -26.48 -18.75
CA THR A 197 4.36 -26.11 -20.16
C THR A 197 4.23 -24.58 -20.29
N ALA A 198 4.80 -24.02 -21.35
CA ALA A 198 4.73 -22.58 -21.63
C ALA A 198 3.28 -22.04 -21.58
N THR A 199 2.30 -22.84 -22.01
CA THR A 199 0.87 -22.51 -21.96
C THR A 199 0.36 -22.38 -20.51
N GLY A 200 0.78 -23.27 -19.61
CA GLY A 200 0.40 -23.23 -18.19
C GLY A 200 0.98 -22.02 -17.47
N VAL A 201 2.24 -21.71 -17.72
CA VAL A 201 2.90 -20.52 -17.13
C VAL A 201 2.23 -19.24 -17.64
N ASN A 202 1.95 -19.14 -18.93
CA ASN A 202 1.25 -17.99 -19.51
C ASN A 202 -0.16 -17.82 -18.93
N ALA A 203 -0.90 -18.90 -18.68
CA ALA A 203 -2.22 -18.82 -18.06
C ALA A 203 -2.16 -18.26 -16.62
N ILE A 204 -1.20 -18.70 -15.82
CA ILE A 204 -0.99 -18.19 -14.44
C ILE A 204 -0.60 -16.71 -14.46
N MET A 205 0.32 -16.32 -15.34
CA MET A 205 0.74 -14.93 -15.51
C MET A 205 -0.43 -14.04 -15.93
N THR A 206 -1.27 -14.52 -16.84
CA THR A 206 -2.46 -13.79 -17.31
C THR A 206 -3.47 -13.56 -16.18
N GLN A 207 -3.73 -14.56 -15.34
CA GLN A 207 -4.64 -14.40 -14.19
C GLN A 207 -4.12 -13.40 -13.16
N SER A 208 -2.82 -13.41 -12.89
CA SER A 208 -2.19 -12.45 -12.00
C SER A 208 -2.24 -11.03 -12.56
N GLN A 209 -2.01 -10.87 -13.86
CA GLN A 209 -2.10 -9.59 -14.56
C GLN A 209 -3.52 -9.02 -14.53
N MET A 210 -4.56 -9.86 -14.66
CA MET A 210 -5.96 -9.43 -14.58
C MET A 210 -6.29 -8.72 -13.25
N ARG A 211 -5.71 -9.15 -12.14
CA ARG A 211 -5.95 -8.52 -10.84
C ARG A 211 -5.27 -7.15 -10.74
N MET A 212 -4.05 -7.03 -11.25
CA MET A 212 -3.36 -5.75 -11.34
C MET A 212 -4.06 -4.79 -12.30
N GLU A 213 -4.57 -5.32 -13.42
CA GLU A 213 -5.37 -4.56 -14.37
C GLU A 213 -6.65 -4.02 -13.73
N LEU A 214 -7.33 -4.82 -12.89
CA LEU A 214 -8.50 -4.35 -12.16
C LEU A 214 -8.18 -3.17 -11.25
N ILE A 215 -7.10 -3.25 -10.47
CA ILE A 215 -6.65 -2.15 -9.61
C ILE A 215 -6.34 -0.90 -10.44
N ALA A 216 -5.60 -1.05 -11.54
CA ALA A 216 -5.28 0.07 -12.41
C ALA A 216 -6.52 0.67 -13.09
N ARG A 217 -7.50 -0.16 -13.43
CA ARG A 217 -8.78 0.30 -13.98
C ARG A 217 -9.60 1.07 -12.94
N VAL A 218 -9.59 0.61 -11.68
CA VAL A 218 -10.21 1.34 -10.58
C VAL A 218 -9.54 2.70 -10.38
N PHE A 219 -8.22 2.78 -10.41
CA PHE A 219 -7.49 4.05 -10.37
C PHE A 219 -7.88 4.98 -11.52
N ALA A 220 -7.93 4.44 -12.73
CA ALA A 220 -8.25 5.23 -13.92
C ALA A 220 -9.66 5.80 -13.87
N GLU A 221 -10.64 4.99 -13.52
CA GLU A 221 -12.05 5.40 -13.51
C GLU A 221 -12.41 6.30 -12.32
N THR A 222 -11.75 6.17 -11.18
CA THR A 222 -12.05 6.97 -9.99
C THR A 222 -11.26 8.27 -9.99
N GLY A 223 -9.93 8.19 -9.89
CA GLY A 223 -9.10 9.35 -9.63
C GLY A 223 -8.53 10.00 -10.89
N ILE A 224 -8.01 9.21 -11.84
CA ILE A 224 -7.38 9.78 -13.04
C ILE A 224 -8.41 10.48 -13.93
N LYS A 225 -9.59 9.92 -14.06
CA LYS A 225 -10.69 10.53 -14.82
C LYS A 225 -11.11 11.87 -14.22
N ASP A 226 -11.24 11.93 -12.90
CA ASP A 226 -11.55 13.16 -12.21
C ASP A 226 -10.42 14.18 -12.33
N LEU A 227 -9.16 13.75 -12.23
CA LEU A 227 -8.00 14.62 -12.43
C LEU A 227 -8.01 15.26 -13.82
N PHE A 228 -8.18 14.46 -14.88
CA PHE A 228 -8.24 15.00 -16.24
C PHE A 228 -9.43 15.92 -16.46
N ARG A 229 -10.58 15.61 -15.84
CA ARG A 229 -11.75 16.50 -15.87
C ARG A 229 -11.43 17.86 -15.24
N ARG A 230 -10.75 17.88 -14.08
CA ARG A 230 -10.33 19.12 -13.42
C ARG A 230 -9.30 19.90 -14.25
N ILE A 231 -8.31 19.21 -14.81
CA ILE A 231 -7.34 19.86 -15.70
C ILE A 231 -8.05 20.48 -16.90
N PHE A 232 -9.02 19.78 -17.49
CA PHE A 232 -9.79 20.29 -18.61
C PHE A 232 -10.62 21.53 -18.21
N GLU A 233 -11.32 21.50 -17.07
CA GLU A 233 -12.09 22.64 -16.54
C GLU A 233 -11.17 23.86 -16.33
N LEU A 234 -10.01 23.66 -15.71
CA LEU A 234 -9.01 24.72 -15.50
C LEU A 234 -8.45 25.26 -16.82
N THR A 235 -8.19 24.39 -17.78
CA THR A 235 -7.70 24.77 -19.11
C THR A 235 -8.75 25.62 -19.84
N CYS A 236 -10.02 25.22 -19.80
CA CYS A 236 -11.11 26.00 -20.39
C CYS A 236 -11.33 27.36 -19.70
N LYS A 237 -11.01 27.45 -18.40
CA LYS A 237 -11.23 28.68 -17.61
C LYS A 237 -10.09 29.68 -17.78
N TYR A 238 -8.84 29.23 -17.81
CA TYR A 238 -7.66 30.09 -17.70
C TYR A 238 -6.82 30.19 -18.97
N GLN A 239 -7.01 29.31 -19.95
CA GLN A 239 -6.24 29.34 -21.19
C GLN A 239 -6.96 30.12 -22.29
N ASP A 240 -6.61 31.39 -22.46
CA ASP A 240 -7.24 32.27 -23.46
C ASP A 240 -6.52 32.19 -24.82
N LYS A 241 -5.24 31.76 -24.82
CA LYS A 241 -4.43 31.74 -26.05
C LYS A 241 -4.71 30.48 -26.86
N GLU A 242 -4.91 30.69 -28.15
CA GLU A 242 -4.98 29.63 -29.14
C GLU A 242 -3.67 28.86 -29.22
N ARG A 243 -3.76 27.53 -29.21
CA ARG A 243 -2.61 26.64 -29.41
C ARG A 243 -2.81 25.81 -30.66
N ILE A 244 -1.73 25.61 -31.38
CA ILE A 244 -1.69 24.72 -32.56
C ILE A 244 -1.34 23.32 -32.02
N VAL A 245 -2.23 22.37 -32.22
CA VAL A 245 -2.04 20.96 -31.81
C VAL A 245 -2.02 20.10 -33.08
N GLU A 246 -1.09 19.17 -33.15
CA GLU A 246 -1.05 18.18 -34.21
C GLU A 246 -2.03 17.05 -33.92
N LEU A 247 -3.05 16.93 -34.75
CA LEU A 247 -4.05 15.85 -34.71
C LEU A 247 -4.06 15.13 -36.04
N ASN A 248 -3.78 13.84 -36.06
CA ASN A 248 -3.75 13.02 -37.28
C ASN A 248 -2.89 13.62 -38.39
N ASN A 249 -1.66 14.05 -38.07
CA ASN A 249 -0.72 14.71 -38.98
C ASN A 249 -1.24 16.04 -39.60
N GLN A 250 -2.24 16.68 -38.96
CA GLN A 250 -2.72 18.00 -39.34
C GLN A 250 -2.59 18.97 -38.17
N PHE A 251 -2.10 20.15 -38.43
CA PHE A 251 -1.99 21.20 -37.45
C PHE A 251 -3.33 21.94 -37.34
N VAL A 252 -4.02 21.72 -36.23
CA VAL A 252 -5.33 22.31 -35.96
C VAL A 252 -5.18 23.37 -34.86
N PRO A 253 -5.64 24.61 -35.10
CA PRO A 253 -5.71 25.61 -34.03
C PRO A 253 -6.83 25.24 -33.07
N VAL A 254 -6.49 25.23 -31.79
CA VAL A 254 -7.40 24.81 -30.71
C VAL A 254 -7.60 25.98 -29.75
N LYS A 255 -8.87 26.35 -29.55
CA LYS A 255 -9.30 27.36 -28.56
C LYS A 255 -10.03 26.67 -27.41
N PRO A 256 -9.40 26.51 -26.23
CA PRO A 256 -10.02 25.81 -25.12
C PRO A 256 -11.31 26.45 -24.61
N THR A 257 -11.46 27.75 -24.77
CA THR A 257 -12.69 28.49 -24.38
C THR A 257 -13.93 28.04 -25.13
N GLU A 258 -13.80 27.52 -26.36
CA GLU A 258 -14.90 26.98 -27.16
C GLU A 258 -15.37 25.61 -26.72
N TRP A 259 -14.61 24.94 -25.84
CA TRP A 259 -14.92 23.61 -25.33
C TRP A 259 -15.81 23.61 -24.08
N ARG A 260 -16.21 24.77 -23.59
CA ARG A 260 -17.15 24.87 -22.47
C ARG A 260 -18.38 24.01 -22.72
N ASN A 261 -18.71 23.12 -21.79
CA ASN A 261 -19.85 22.18 -21.83
C ASN A 261 -19.67 20.91 -22.71
N ARG A 262 -18.45 20.54 -23.13
CA ARG A 262 -18.18 19.29 -23.85
C ARG A 262 -17.34 18.36 -22.98
N PHE A 263 -17.98 17.65 -22.03
CA PHE A 263 -17.28 16.83 -21.01
C PHE A 263 -17.39 15.32 -21.31
N ASN A 264 -16.89 14.87 -22.43
CA ASN A 264 -16.80 13.42 -22.65
C ASN A 264 -15.31 13.00 -22.62
N ILE A 265 -14.83 12.65 -21.42
CA ILE A 265 -13.48 12.14 -21.23
C ILE A 265 -13.57 10.64 -21.04
N SER A 266 -13.03 9.88 -21.99
CA SER A 266 -12.85 8.45 -21.86
C SER A 266 -11.38 8.16 -21.58
N ILE A 267 -11.10 7.32 -20.59
CA ILE A 267 -9.75 6.87 -20.25
C ILE A 267 -9.64 5.41 -20.63
N THR A 268 -8.69 5.10 -21.49
CA THR A 268 -8.36 3.72 -21.83
C THR A 268 -7.14 3.30 -21.05
N VAL A 269 -7.30 2.34 -20.15
CA VAL A 269 -6.19 1.75 -19.40
C VAL A 269 -5.58 0.65 -20.26
N GLY A 270 -4.49 0.95 -20.92
CA GLY A 270 -3.69 -0.01 -21.67
C GLY A 270 -2.60 -0.63 -20.81
N LEU A 271 -2.96 -1.50 -19.88
CA LEU A 271 -1.98 -2.43 -19.31
C LEU A 271 -1.86 -3.59 -20.27
N GLY A 272 -1.03 -3.47 -21.32
CA GLY A 272 -0.59 -4.54 -22.19
C GLY A 272 -1.43 -5.82 -22.16
N SER A 273 -2.74 -5.72 -22.38
CA SER A 273 -3.65 -6.86 -22.32
C SER A 273 -3.36 -7.81 -23.47
N GLY A 274 -2.64 -8.84 -23.16
CA GLY A 274 -2.20 -9.84 -24.13
C GLY A 274 -0.93 -9.41 -24.88
N SER A 275 -0.09 -10.37 -25.22
CA SER A 275 1.02 -10.11 -26.13
C SER A 275 0.44 -9.52 -27.42
N LYS A 276 1.18 -8.61 -28.06
CA LYS A 276 0.78 -8.05 -29.39
C LYS A 276 0.33 -9.14 -30.34
N GLU A 277 0.87 -10.34 -30.22
CA GLU A 277 0.52 -11.53 -30.96
C GLU A 277 -0.93 -12.01 -30.70
N GLN A 278 -1.42 -11.97 -29.46
CA GLN A 278 -2.82 -12.31 -29.13
C GLN A 278 -3.81 -11.28 -29.69
N GLN A 279 -3.45 -10.00 -29.65
CA GLN A 279 -4.24 -8.93 -30.27
C GLN A 279 -4.28 -9.08 -31.79
N ILE A 280 -3.17 -9.40 -32.43
CA ILE A 280 -3.10 -9.68 -33.86
C ILE A 280 -3.94 -10.89 -34.24
N MET A 281 -3.86 -11.99 -33.47
CA MET A 281 -4.72 -13.16 -33.67
C MET A 281 -6.21 -12.82 -33.56
N MET A 282 -6.59 -12.04 -32.54
CA MET A 282 -7.98 -11.64 -32.33
C MET A 282 -8.49 -10.73 -33.45
N LEU A 283 -7.68 -9.80 -33.90
CA LEU A 283 -8.00 -8.91 -35.03
C LEU A 283 -8.10 -9.68 -36.34
N ASN A 284 -7.21 -10.64 -36.60
CA ASN A 284 -7.28 -11.51 -37.77
C ASN A 284 -8.53 -12.35 -37.77
N ASN A 285 -8.92 -12.96 -36.62
CA ASN A 285 -10.16 -13.69 -36.49
C ASN A 285 -11.41 -12.84 -36.75
N ILE A 286 -11.40 -11.58 -36.32
CA ILE A 286 -12.50 -10.63 -36.58
C ILE A 286 -12.55 -10.28 -38.07
N LEU A 287 -11.40 -10.04 -38.67
CA LEU A 287 -11.27 -9.72 -40.09
C LEU A 287 -11.75 -10.90 -41.00
N GLU A 288 -11.35 -12.13 -40.67
CA GLU A 288 -11.82 -13.32 -41.37
C GLU A 288 -13.34 -13.51 -41.29
N ARG A 289 -13.93 -13.24 -40.11
CA ARG A 289 -15.39 -13.31 -39.95
C ARG A 289 -16.12 -12.21 -40.72
N GLN A 290 -15.54 -11.03 -40.85
CA GLN A 290 -16.11 -9.94 -41.65
C GLN A 290 -16.00 -10.19 -43.16
N LEU A 291 -14.96 -10.93 -43.59
CA LEU A 291 -14.79 -11.30 -44.99
C LEU A 291 -15.69 -12.46 -45.43
N GLN A 292 -16.23 -13.25 -44.46
CA GLN A 292 -17.14 -14.38 -44.71
C GLN A 292 -18.63 -13.99 -44.60
N ALA A 293 -18.93 -12.78 -44.11
CA ALA A 293 -20.27 -12.21 -44.00
C ALA A 293 -20.60 -11.30 -45.19
#